data_9e99666932119025fb20553d2fe568cf
#
_entry.id   9e99666932119025fb20553d2fe568cf
#
_cell.length_a   1.000
_cell.length_b   1.000
_cell.length_c   1.000
_cell.angle_alpha   90.00
_cell.angle_beta   90.00
_cell.angle_gamma   90.00
#
_symmetry.space_group_name_H-M   'P 1'
#
loop_
_entity.id
_entity.type
_entity.pdbx_description
1 polymer ?
#
loop_
_entity_poly.entity_id
_entity_poly.type
_entity_poly.pdbx_seq_one_letter_code
_entity_poly.pdbx_strand_id
1 'polypeptide(L)'
;MYNICLVEDELNLSSLIKTYLEKAGYSVVTFSKGMDAINYIGNEVHLWILDIMLEDDVNGYDIIKAIREKDDVVPVIFTSARDQDLDKILGLELGSDDYITKPYSSKELVLRVNNIIKRVYKDKDSNLISYDKYRVDLTKRIVSKDNEEIKLTTLEFDLLVLFLKNVNKGFSREEILNEIWGNDYFGSDRVVDDLVRRLRKKMPLLSLNAIYGYGYRLS
;
A
#
# COMPACT_ATOMS: atom_id res chain seq x y z
N MET A 1 8.29 9.84 -15.62
CA MET A 1 8.71 8.44 -15.48
C MET A 1 8.64 8.13 -14.00
N TYR A 2 8.06 7.02 -13.56
CA TYR A 2 7.98 6.72 -12.13
C TYR A 2 9.26 6.05 -11.65
N ASN A 3 9.75 6.47 -10.47
CA ASN A 3 10.97 5.96 -9.84
C ASN A 3 10.61 4.88 -8.82
N ILE A 4 11.19 3.69 -8.95
CA ILE A 4 11.01 2.57 -8.03
C ILE A 4 12.32 2.33 -7.28
N CYS A 5 12.24 2.16 -5.98
CA CYS A 5 13.35 1.73 -5.15
C CYS A 5 13.16 0.25 -4.79
N LEU A 6 14.12 -0.59 -5.14
CA LEU A 6 14.14 -2.02 -4.84
C LEU A 6 15.24 -2.32 -3.83
N VAL A 7 14.88 -2.93 -2.71
CA VAL A 7 15.82 -3.40 -1.68
C VAL A 7 15.76 -4.92 -1.63
N GLU A 8 16.83 -5.56 -2.09
CA GLU A 8 16.95 -7.02 -2.23
C GLU A 8 18.44 -7.37 -2.19
N ASP A 9 18.85 -8.21 -1.25
CA ASP A 9 20.24 -8.61 -1.03
C ASP A 9 20.73 -9.68 -2.01
N GLU A 10 19.82 -10.50 -2.55
CA GLU A 10 20.16 -11.47 -3.60
C GLU A 10 20.38 -10.76 -4.94
N LEU A 11 21.64 -10.51 -5.31
CA LEU A 11 22.03 -9.72 -6.48
C LEU A 11 21.43 -10.24 -7.80
N ASN A 12 21.32 -11.56 -7.97
CA ASN A 12 20.75 -12.16 -9.19
C ASN A 12 19.25 -11.86 -9.29
N LEU A 13 18.52 -12.00 -8.18
CA LEU A 13 17.09 -11.70 -8.10
C LEU A 13 16.85 -10.19 -8.29
N SER A 14 17.63 -9.35 -7.61
CA SER A 14 17.59 -7.89 -7.74
C SER A 14 17.79 -7.45 -9.20
N SER A 15 18.81 -7.98 -9.90
CA SER A 15 19.08 -7.66 -11.31
C SER A 15 17.95 -8.14 -12.23
N LEU A 16 17.38 -9.30 -11.97
CA LEU A 16 16.26 -9.84 -12.73
C LEU A 16 15.02 -8.94 -12.59
N ILE A 17 14.63 -8.63 -11.36
CA ILE A 17 13.49 -7.74 -11.05
C ILE A 17 13.68 -6.38 -11.70
N LYS A 18 14.86 -5.76 -11.52
CA LYS A 18 15.21 -4.48 -12.14
C LYS A 18 14.95 -4.51 -13.65
N THR A 19 15.48 -5.53 -14.34
CA THR A 19 15.32 -5.67 -15.78
C THR A 19 13.85 -5.73 -16.21
N TYR A 20 12.99 -6.43 -15.46
CA TYR A 20 11.55 -6.52 -15.79
C TYR A 20 10.82 -5.20 -15.53
N LEU A 21 11.16 -4.50 -14.45
CA LEU A 21 10.57 -3.20 -14.13
C LEU A 21 11.00 -2.11 -15.12
N GLU A 22 12.28 -2.10 -15.54
CA GLU A 22 12.78 -1.17 -16.54
C GLU A 22 12.12 -1.42 -17.91
N LYS A 23 11.94 -2.69 -18.32
CA LYS A 23 11.16 -3.06 -19.51
C LYS A 23 9.71 -2.61 -19.45
N ALA A 24 9.14 -2.50 -18.26
CA ALA A 24 7.78 -1.99 -18.05
C ALA A 24 7.71 -0.45 -18.03
N GLY A 25 8.83 0.25 -18.19
CA GLY A 25 8.90 1.71 -18.34
C GLY A 25 9.16 2.46 -17.03
N TYR A 26 9.68 1.81 -16.00
CA TYR A 26 10.08 2.41 -14.73
C TYR A 26 11.56 2.77 -14.69
N SER A 27 11.92 3.75 -13.85
CA SER A 27 13.30 3.98 -13.43
C SER A 27 13.55 3.22 -12.13
N VAL A 28 14.61 2.42 -12.02
CA VAL A 28 14.83 1.54 -10.87
C VAL A 28 16.19 1.77 -10.23
N VAL A 29 16.16 2.16 -8.95
CA VAL A 29 17.34 2.20 -8.08
C VAL A 29 17.31 0.96 -7.18
N THR A 30 18.45 0.29 -7.02
CA THR A 30 18.57 -0.95 -6.24
C THR A 30 19.55 -0.80 -5.09
N PHE A 31 19.21 -1.36 -3.94
CA PHE A 31 20.06 -1.48 -2.77
C PHE A 31 20.10 -2.93 -2.30
N SER A 32 21.29 -3.39 -1.91
CA SER A 32 21.48 -4.71 -1.31
C SER A 32 21.54 -4.66 0.22
N LYS A 33 21.59 -3.45 0.80
CA LYS A 33 21.65 -3.23 2.26
C LYS A 33 20.55 -2.28 2.70
N GLY A 34 19.94 -2.59 3.84
CA GLY A 34 18.85 -1.81 4.40
C GLY A 34 19.29 -0.40 4.81
N MET A 35 20.49 -0.25 5.37
CA MET A 35 20.99 1.06 5.77
C MET A 35 21.19 2.01 4.57
N ASP A 36 21.65 1.51 3.42
CA ASP A 36 21.82 2.32 2.21
C ASP A 36 20.46 2.80 1.68
N ALA A 37 19.43 1.93 1.77
CA ALA A 37 18.05 2.28 1.43
C ALA A 37 17.49 3.35 2.38
N ILE A 38 17.72 3.24 3.69
CA ILE A 38 17.31 4.26 4.67
C ILE A 38 17.97 5.62 4.36
N ASN A 39 19.24 5.65 4.04
CA ASN A 39 19.95 6.87 3.67
C ASN A 39 19.42 7.51 2.37
N TYR A 40 18.74 6.72 1.53
CA TYR A 40 18.15 7.19 0.29
C TYR A 40 16.74 7.81 0.48
N ILE A 41 16.11 7.62 1.64
CA ILE A 41 14.81 8.19 1.98
C ILE A 41 14.88 9.73 1.92
N GLY A 42 13.94 10.34 1.22
CA GLY A 42 13.90 11.79 0.94
C GLY A 42 14.19 12.13 -0.51
N ASN A 43 14.70 11.17 -1.31
CA ASN A 43 14.72 11.29 -2.75
C ASN A 43 13.35 11.01 -3.35
N GLU A 44 13.12 11.39 -4.60
CA GLU A 44 11.85 11.18 -5.30
C GLU A 44 11.68 9.69 -5.64
N VAL A 45 10.94 8.99 -4.81
CA VAL A 45 10.55 7.58 -5.00
C VAL A 45 9.03 7.49 -5.08
N HIS A 46 8.53 6.76 -6.06
CA HIS A 46 7.08 6.57 -6.29
C HIS A 46 6.58 5.22 -5.80
N LEU A 47 7.44 4.26 -5.55
CA LEU A 47 7.11 2.97 -4.95
C LEU A 47 8.39 2.30 -4.42
N TRP A 48 8.27 1.71 -3.23
CA TRP A 48 9.31 0.89 -2.62
C TRP A 48 8.96 -0.59 -2.73
N ILE A 49 9.94 -1.42 -3.09
CA ILE A 49 9.87 -2.88 -3.02
C ILE A 49 10.93 -3.30 -2.03
N LEU A 50 10.51 -3.93 -0.93
CA LEU A 50 11.37 -4.23 0.20
C LEU A 50 11.37 -5.74 0.47
N ASP A 51 12.52 -6.39 0.37
CA ASP A 51 12.67 -7.70 1.01
C ASP A 51 12.64 -7.51 2.52
N ILE A 52 11.87 -8.37 3.20
CA ILE A 52 11.82 -8.38 4.66
C ILE A 52 13.10 -8.96 5.24
N MET A 53 13.66 -9.99 4.60
CA MET A 53 14.79 -10.77 5.10
C MET A 53 16.07 -10.33 4.40
N LEU A 54 16.69 -9.26 4.87
CA LEU A 54 18.00 -8.81 4.41
C LEU A 54 19.11 -9.42 5.27
N GLU A 55 20.29 -9.66 4.69
CA GLU A 55 21.45 -10.21 5.39
C GLU A 55 22.20 -9.22 6.29
N ASP A 56 21.66 -7.99 6.51
CA ASP A 56 22.26 -6.99 7.40
C ASP A 56 21.44 -6.76 8.68
N ASP A 57 21.88 -5.86 9.55
CA ASP A 57 21.21 -5.54 10.82
C ASP A 57 19.88 -4.78 10.63
N VAL A 58 19.53 -4.37 9.40
CA VAL A 58 18.34 -3.60 9.05
C VAL A 58 17.45 -4.42 8.12
N ASN A 59 16.31 -4.82 8.60
CA ASN A 59 15.33 -5.59 7.84
C ASN A 59 14.29 -4.69 7.13
N GLY A 60 13.44 -5.27 6.28
CA GLY A 60 12.41 -4.54 5.54
C GLY A 60 11.39 -3.81 6.43
N TYR A 61 11.11 -4.32 7.63
CA TYR A 61 10.21 -3.65 8.59
C TYR A 61 10.84 -2.38 9.19
N ASP A 62 12.15 -2.34 9.36
CA ASP A 62 12.84 -1.14 9.86
C ASP A 62 12.87 -0.07 8.78
N ILE A 63 13.03 -0.48 7.51
CA ILE A 63 13.00 0.43 6.37
C ILE A 63 11.62 1.08 6.23
N ILE A 64 10.52 0.31 6.28
CA ILE A 64 9.18 0.91 6.15
C ILE A 64 8.87 1.87 7.30
N LYS A 65 9.30 1.58 8.54
CA LYS A 65 9.15 2.52 9.66
C LYS A 65 9.84 3.85 9.36
N ALA A 66 11.11 3.80 8.91
CA ALA A 66 11.85 5.00 8.53
C ALA A 66 11.20 5.76 7.35
N ILE A 67 10.62 5.04 6.38
CA ILE A 67 9.84 5.66 5.29
C ILE A 67 8.62 6.37 5.87
N ARG A 68 7.84 5.72 6.75
CA ARG A 68 6.59 6.27 7.31
C ARG A 68 6.83 7.46 8.26
N GLU A 69 8.01 7.61 8.83
CA GLU A 69 8.39 8.83 9.56
C GLU A 69 8.48 10.07 8.66
N LYS A 70 8.79 9.91 7.38
CA LYS A 70 8.96 11.00 6.42
C LYS A 70 7.83 11.10 5.39
N ASP A 71 7.29 9.97 4.96
CA ASP A 71 6.28 9.88 3.92
C ASP A 71 5.30 8.73 4.21
N ASP A 72 4.08 9.11 4.67
CA ASP A 72 3.01 8.16 4.95
C ASP A 72 2.29 7.66 3.69
N VAL A 73 2.50 8.32 2.53
CA VAL A 73 1.69 8.13 1.33
C VAL A 73 2.39 7.28 0.28
N VAL A 74 3.73 7.29 0.22
CA VAL A 74 4.47 6.51 -0.78
C VAL A 74 4.15 5.02 -0.64
N PRO A 75 3.73 4.33 -1.73
CA PRO A 75 3.39 2.92 -1.66
C PRO A 75 4.60 2.02 -1.42
N VAL A 76 4.37 0.95 -0.67
CA VAL A 76 5.37 -0.04 -0.30
C VAL A 76 4.85 -1.45 -0.57
N ILE A 77 5.62 -2.27 -1.27
CA ILE A 77 5.41 -3.70 -1.46
C ILE A 77 6.45 -4.47 -0.65
N PHE A 78 6.03 -5.42 0.17
CA PHE A 78 6.94 -6.38 0.76
C PHE A 78 7.11 -7.62 -0.12
N THR A 79 8.34 -8.12 -0.19
CA THR A 79 8.66 -9.47 -0.67
C THR A 79 9.27 -10.28 0.45
N SER A 80 8.92 -11.56 0.60
CA SER A 80 9.44 -12.39 1.68
C SER A 80 9.31 -13.89 1.39
N ALA A 81 10.24 -14.68 1.92
CA ALA A 81 10.11 -16.14 1.99
C ALA A 81 9.12 -16.61 3.06
N ARG A 82 8.64 -15.71 3.93
CA ARG A 82 7.66 -16.03 4.97
C ARG A 82 6.26 -15.94 4.40
N ASP A 83 5.48 -17.00 4.57
CA ASP A 83 4.11 -17.12 4.07
C ASP A 83 3.06 -17.12 5.19
N GLN A 84 3.49 -16.97 6.45
CA GLN A 84 2.57 -16.98 7.58
C GLN A 84 1.64 -15.76 7.56
N ASP A 85 0.37 -15.96 7.84
CA ASP A 85 -0.64 -14.91 7.89
C ASP A 85 -0.25 -13.77 8.85
N LEU A 86 0.45 -14.09 9.95
CA LEU A 86 0.94 -13.10 10.92
C LEU A 86 1.96 -12.13 10.31
N ASP A 87 2.87 -12.59 9.46
CA ASP A 87 3.86 -11.72 8.82
C ASP A 87 3.19 -10.77 7.80
N LYS A 88 2.17 -11.26 7.09
CA LYS A 88 1.36 -10.44 6.17
C LYS A 88 0.58 -9.37 6.93
N ILE A 89 -0.05 -9.74 8.05
CA ILE A 89 -0.78 -8.79 8.90
C ILE A 89 0.17 -7.73 9.45
N LEU A 90 1.35 -8.14 9.94
CA LEU A 90 2.34 -7.19 10.44
C LEU A 90 2.82 -6.21 9.36
N GLY A 91 3.09 -6.71 8.14
CA GLY A 91 3.45 -5.85 7.01
C GLY A 91 2.39 -4.80 6.72
N LEU A 92 1.13 -5.20 6.69
CA LEU A 92 0.00 -4.30 6.49
C LEU A 92 -0.20 -3.34 7.67
N GLU A 93 0.00 -3.77 8.92
CA GLU A 93 -0.06 -2.90 10.10
C GLU A 93 1.01 -1.80 10.07
N LEU A 94 2.18 -2.08 9.49
CA LEU A 94 3.24 -1.12 9.26
C LEU A 94 2.95 -0.19 8.08
N GLY A 95 1.84 -0.41 7.34
CA GLY A 95 1.39 0.47 6.28
C GLY A 95 1.89 0.08 4.89
N SER A 96 2.27 -1.19 4.66
CA SER A 96 2.53 -1.66 3.29
C SER A 96 1.25 -1.73 2.47
N ASP A 97 1.38 -1.62 1.16
CA ASP A 97 0.28 -1.65 0.18
C ASP A 97 0.03 -3.05 -0.37
N ASP A 98 1.06 -3.89 -0.39
CA ASP A 98 0.99 -5.28 -0.84
C ASP A 98 2.08 -6.12 -0.19
N TYR A 99 1.90 -7.46 -0.25
CA TYR A 99 2.82 -8.45 0.28
C TYR A 99 2.89 -9.63 -0.69
N ILE A 100 4.10 -9.97 -1.14
CA ILE A 100 4.33 -11.05 -2.10
C ILE A 100 5.23 -12.10 -1.48
N THR A 101 4.76 -13.35 -1.44
CA THR A 101 5.56 -14.47 -0.93
C THR A 101 6.49 -15.02 -2.01
N LYS A 102 7.77 -15.23 -1.66
CA LYS A 102 8.74 -15.96 -2.51
C LYS A 102 8.44 -17.48 -2.46
N PRO A 103 8.52 -18.22 -3.57
CA PRO A 103 8.91 -17.75 -4.91
C PRO A 103 7.74 -17.09 -5.66
N TYR A 104 8.00 -15.98 -6.33
CA TYR A 104 7.04 -15.29 -7.20
C TYR A 104 7.62 -15.07 -8.60
N SER A 105 6.76 -14.86 -9.59
CA SER A 105 7.22 -14.50 -10.91
C SER A 105 7.48 -13.00 -11.03
N SER A 106 8.55 -12.61 -11.75
CA SER A 106 8.81 -11.19 -12.02
C SER A 106 7.67 -10.51 -12.77
N LYS A 107 6.88 -11.27 -13.54
CA LYS A 107 5.67 -10.77 -14.21
C LYS A 107 4.57 -10.43 -13.20
N GLU A 108 4.38 -11.25 -12.17
CA GLU A 108 3.42 -10.99 -11.10
C GLU A 108 3.78 -9.69 -10.37
N LEU A 109 5.05 -9.55 -9.97
CA LEU A 109 5.51 -8.32 -9.31
C LEU A 109 5.25 -7.08 -10.17
N VAL A 110 5.57 -7.14 -11.48
CA VAL A 110 5.31 -6.02 -12.41
C VAL A 110 3.82 -5.69 -12.50
N LEU A 111 2.93 -6.69 -12.54
CA LEU A 111 1.48 -6.46 -12.56
C LEU A 111 1.01 -5.74 -11.29
N ARG A 112 1.49 -6.15 -10.11
CA ARG A 112 1.17 -5.50 -8.83
C ARG A 112 1.68 -4.06 -8.77
N VAL A 113 2.92 -3.83 -9.20
CA VAL A 113 3.50 -2.48 -9.33
C VAL A 113 2.65 -1.61 -10.26
N ASN A 114 2.26 -2.12 -11.44
CA ASN A 114 1.41 -1.38 -12.38
C ASN A 114 0.07 -1.00 -11.77
N ASN A 115 -0.58 -1.92 -11.04
CA ASN A 115 -1.87 -1.67 -10.39
C ASN A 115 -1.74 -0.59 -9.32
N ILE A 116 -0.72 -0.66 -8.47
CA ILE A 116 -0.47 0.34 -7.43
C ILE A 116 -0.16 1.71 -8.03
N ILE A 117 0.76 1.80 -8.99
CA ILE A 117 1.13 3.06 -9.66
C ILE A 117 -0.08 3.69 -10.38
N LYS A 118 -0.90 2.89 -11.06
CA LYS A 118 -2.12 3.36 -11.70
C LYS A 118 -3.11 3.92 -10.67
N ARG A 119 -3.34 3.21 -9.59
CA ARG A 119 -4.23 3.60 -8.51
C ARG A 119 -3.78 4.90 -7.84
N VAL A 120 -2.48 5.03 -7.52
CA VAL A 120 -1.95 6.17 -6.76
C VAL A 120 -1.75 7.41 -7.62
N TYR A 121 -1.32 7.25 -8.89
CA TYR A 121 -0.83 8.40 -9.67
C TYR A 121 -1.61 8.70 -10.96
N LYS A 122 -2.50 7.82 -11.45
CA LYS A 122 -3.18 8.02 -12.74
C LYS A 122 -4.62 8.53 -12.66
N ASP A 123 -5.31 8.42 -11.53
CA ASP A 123 -6.66 8.97 -11.39
C ASP A 123 -6.60 10.46 -11.01
N LYS A 124 -6.68 11.33 -12.02
CA LYS A 124 -6.57 12.80 -11.89
C LYS A 124 -7.89 13.53 -12.08
N ASP A 125 -9.01 13.00 -11.65
CA ASP A 125 -10.23 13.79 -11.60
C ASP A 125 -10.36 14.44 -10.21
N SER A 126 -10.21 15.79 -10.22
CA SER A 126 -10.24 16.62 -9.01
C SER A 126 -11.65 16.70 -8.45
N ASN A 127 -11.95 15.89 -7.48
CA ASN A 127 -13.19 16.00 -6.73
C ASN A 127 -12.90 16.13 -5.23
N LEU A 128 -13.38 17.20 -4.62
CA LEU A 128 -13.46 17.35 -3.18
C LEU A 128 -14.73 16.65 -2.69
N ILE A 129 -14.58 15.66 -1.83
CA ILE A 129 -15.70 15.00 -1.16
C ILE A 129 -15.76 15.51 0.28
N SER A 130 -16.95 15.93 0.72
CA SER A 130 -17.22 16.23 2.13
C SER A 130 -18.10 15.14 2.72
N TYR A 131 -17.69 14.59 3.84
CA TYR A 131 -18.46 13.60 4.60
C TYR A 131 -18.37 13.93 6.10
N ASP A 132 -19.50 14.30 6.70
CA ASP A 132 -19.56 14.83 8.07
C ASP A 132 -18.53 15.96 8.28
N LYS A 133 -17.58 15.79 9.18
CA LYS A 133 -16.49 16.74 9.46
C LYS A 133 -15.25 16.54 8.61
N TYR A 134 -15.22 15.52 7.75
CA TYR A 134 -14.08 15.21 6.92
C TYR A 134 -14.18 15.87 5.54
N ARG A 135 -13.05 16.38 5.07
CA ARG A 135 -12.86 16.84 3.68
C ARG A 135 -11.80 15.97 3.04
N VAL A 136 -12.11 15.42 1.88
CA VAL A 136 -11.24 14.51 1.14
C VAL A 136 -10.96 15.12 -0.22
N ASP A 137 -9.69 15.45 -0.45
CA ASP A 137 -9.18 15.88 -1.76
C ASP A 137 -8.67 14.64 -2.50
N LEU A 138 -9.42 14.15 -3.47
CA LEU A 138 -9.09 12.96 -4.24
C LEU A 138 -7.86 13.16 -5.12
N THR A 139 -7.59 14.40 -5.56
CA THR A 139 -6.45 14.73 -6.41
C THR A 139 -5.15 14.74 -5.63
N LYS A 140 -5.16 15.40 -4.47
CA LYS A 140 -4.00 15.48 -3.59
C LYS A 140 -3.85 14.27 -2.68
N ARG A 141 -4.87 13.41 -2.61
CA ARG A 141 -4.97 12.27 -1.67
C ARG A 141 -4.84 12.72 -0.21
N ILE A 142 -5.41 13.88 0.11
CA ILE A 142 -5.38 14.48 1.45
C ILE A 142 -6.76 14.34 2.09
N VAL A 143 -6.78 13.93 3.35
CA VAL A 143 -7.95 13.95 4.21
C VAL A 143 -7.71 14.97 5.31
N SER A 144 -8.70 15.82 5.59
CA SER A 144 -8.63 16.77 6.69
C SER A 144 -9.92 16.76 7.52
N LYS A 145 -9.78 17.09 8.81
CA LYS A 145 -10.86 17.35 9.75
C LYS A 145 -10.55 18.62 10.51
N ASP A 146 -11.50 19.57 10.56
CA ASP A 146 -11.32 20.86 11.25
C ASP A 146 -10.04 21.62 10.80
N ASN A 147 -9.65 21.49 9.53
CA ASN A 147 -8.42 21.98 8.89
C ASN A 147 -7.12 21.30 9.33
N GLU A 148 -7.18 20.24 10.12
CA GLU A 148 -6.03 19.40 10.44
C GLU A 148 -5.96 18.19 9.49
N GLU A 149 -4.78 17.91 8.94
CA GLU A 149 -4.58 16.77 8.05
C GLU A 149 -4.57 15.46 8.83
N ILE A 150 -5.29 14.46 8.29
CA ILE A 150 -5.28 13.08 8.77
C ILE A 150 -4.42 12.25 7.82
N LYS A 151 -3.30 11.78 8.32
CA LYS A 151 -2.37 10.96 7.52
C LYS A 151 -2.90 9.55 7.35
N LEU A 152 -3.27 9.22 6.12
CA LEU A 152 -3.70 7.89 5.71
C LEU A 152 -2.64 7.26 4.80
N THR A 153 -2.41 5.95 4.97
CA THR A 153 -1.64 5.19 3.97
C THR A 153 -2.44 5.08 2.68
N THR A 154 -1.78 4.66 1.60
CA THR A 154 -2.43 4.50 0.29
C THR A 154 -3.66 3.61 0.38
N LEU A 155 -3.56 2.44 1.02
CA LEU A 155 -4.69 1.51 1.16
C LEU A 155 -5.83 2.08 2.02
N GLU A 156 -5.51 2.78 3.11
CA GLU A 156 -6.53 3.42 3.96
C GLU A 156 -7.29 4.50 3.20
N PHE A 157 -6.58 5.30 2.39
CA PHE A 157 -7.19 6.31 1.53
C PHE A 157 -8.07 5.68 0.46
N ASP A 158 -7.60 4.63 -0.22
CA ASP A 158 -8.36 3.95 -1.27
C ASP A 158 -9.63 3.29 -0.71
N LEU A 159 -9.54 2.67 0.48
CA LEU A 159 -10.71 2.13 1.17
C LEU A 159 -11.72 3.22 1.52
N LEU A 160 -11.24 4.36 2.02
CA LEU A 160 -12.08 5.53 2.31
C LEU A 160 -12.82 6.00 1.05
N VAL A 161 -12.09 6.16 -0.06
CA VAL A 161 -12.65 6.62 -1.34
C VAL A 161 -13.67 5.63 -1.91
N LEU A 162 -13.40 4.32 -1.82
CA LEU A 162 -14.36 3.28 -2.23
C LEU A 162 -15.69 3.47 -1.53
N PHE A 163 -15.69 3.66 -0.22
CA PHE A 163 -16.91 3.84 0.56
C PHE A 163 -17.56 5.22 0.36
N LEU A 164 -16.78 6.29 0.25
CA LEU A 164 -17.32 7.64 0.02
C LEU A 164 -18.00 7.79 -1.34
N LYS A 165 -17.51 7.10 -2.36
CA LYS A 165 -18.17 7.05 -3.68
C LYS A 165 -19.43 6.16 -3.69
N ASN A 166 -19.63 5.35 -2.64
CA ASN A 166 -20.70 4.35 -2.56
C ASN A 166 -21.39 4.34 -1.19
N VAL A 167 -21.76 5.52 -0.69
CA VAL A 167 -22.45 5.64 0.61
C VAL A 167 -23.74 4.79 0.60
N ASN A 168 -24.01 4.11 1.72
CA ASN A 168 -25.11 3.17 1.92
C ASN A 168 -25.01 1.86 1.11
N LYS A 169 -24.04 1.67 0.24
CA LYS A 169 -23.80 0.38 -0.41
C LYS A 169 -22.97 -0.54 0.50
N GLY A 170 -23.43 -1.78 0.69
CA GLY A 170 -22.66 -2.83 1.35
C GLY A 170 -21.68 -3.46 0.37
N PHE A 171 -20.46 -3.72 0.82
CA PHE A 171 -19.45 -4.48 0.10
C PHE A 171 -19.08 -5.72 0.89
N SER A 172 -19.00 -6.88 0.23
CA SER A 172 -18.41 -8.07 0.82
C SER A 172 -16.89 -7.88 1.01
N ARG A 173 -16.27 -8.72 1.84
CA ARG A 173 -14.80 -8.71 1.99
C ARG A 173 -14.10 -8.98 0.68
N GLU A 174 -14.62 -9.91 -0.11
CA GLU A 174 -14.10 -10.25 -1.42
C GLU A 174 -14.20 -9.08 -2.41
N GLU A 175 -15.35 -8.38 -2.46
CA GLU A 175 -15.50 -7.18 -3.28
C GLU A 175 -14.52 -6.09 -2.88
N ILE A 176 -14.35 -5.82 -1.57
CA ILE A 176 -13.36 -4.85 -1.08
C ILE A 176 -11.94 -5.28 -1.46
N LEU A 177 -11.62 -6.56 -1.30
CA LEU A 177 -10.32 -7.11 -1.66
C LEU A 177 -10.01 -6.86 -3.14
N ASN A 178 -10.95 -7.21 -4.03
CA ASN A 178 -10.81 -7.07 -5.47
C ASN A 178 -10.70 -5.59 -5.89
N GLU A 179 -11.47 -4.70 -5.28
CA GLU A 179 -11.43 -3.25 -5.58
C GLU A 179 -10.12 -2.59 -5.12
N ILE A 180 -9.59 -3.00 -3.96
CA ILE A 180 -8.41 -2.36 -3.36
C ILE A 180 -7.10 -3.01 -3.85
N TRP A 181 -7.03 -4.34 -3.92
CA TRP A 181 -5.81 -5.06 -4.31
C TRP A 181 -5.83 -5.58 -5.75
N GLY A 182 -7.01 -5.66 -6.37
CA GLY A 182 -7.20 -6.21 -7.71
C GLY A 182 -7.56 -7.68 -7.70
N ASN A 183 -8.12 -8.17 -8.83
CA ASN A 183 -8.62 -9.55 -8.96
C ASN A 183 -7.51 -10.62 -8.89
N ASP A 184 -6.27 -10.24 -9.03
CA ASP A 184 -5.11 -11.14 -8.99
C ASP A 184 -4.46 -11.24 -7.60
N TYR A 185 -5.16 -10.76 -6.55
CA TYR A 185 -4.65 -10.86 -5.19
C TYR A 185 -4.98 -12.25 -4.58
N PHE A 186 -3.95 -13.00 -4.20
CA PHE A 186 -4.06 -14.35 -3.66
C PHE A 186 -3.97 -14.43 -2.11
N GLY A 187 -4.14 -13.30 -1.42
CA GLY A 187 -4.11 -13.25 0.05
C GLY A 187 -5.48 -13.54 0.70
N SER A 188 -5.47 -13.68 2.02
CA SER A 188 -6.68 -13.85 2.82
C SER A 188 -7.52 -12.57 2.88
N ASP A 189 -8.85 -12.71 2.92
CA ASP A 189 -9.81 -11.62 3.12
C ASP A 189 -9.71 -10.95 4.52
N ARG A 190 -8.99 -11.56 5.45
CA ARG A 190 -8.69 -10.98 6.79
C ARG A 190 -7.95 -9.65 6.73
N VAL A 191 -7.18 -9.41 5.66
CA VAL A 191 -6.49 -8.12 5.44
C VAL A 191 -7.46 -6.94 5.35
N VAL A 192 -8.69 -7.20 4.88
CA VAL A 192 -9.78 -6.20 4.83
C VAL A 192 -10.21 -5.77 6.22
N ASP A 193 -10.40 -6.72 7.15
CA ASP A 193 -10.83 -6.43 8.51
C ASP A 193 -9.78 -5.56 9.23
N ASP A 194 -8.51 -5.86 9.01
CA ASP A 194 -7.40 -5.09 9.58
C ASP A 194 -7.31 -3.68 8.99
N LEU A 195 -7.46 -3.55 7.67
CA LEU A 195 -7.48 -2.26 7.00
C LEU A 195 -8.65 -1.38 7.51
N VAL A 196 -9.84 -1.96 7.66
CA VAL A 196 -11.01 -1.28 8.24
C VAL A 196 -10.74 -0.84 9.69
N ARG A 197 -10.12 -1.71 10.50
CA ARG A 197 -9.77 -1.38 11.88
C ARG A 197 -8.82 -0.18 11.96
N ARG A 198 -7.79 -0.13 11.10
CA ARG A 198 -6.84 0.98 11.03
C ARG A 198 -7.51 2.28 10.59
N LEU A 199 -8.32 2.23 9.54
CA LEU A 199 -9.06 3.41 9.07
C LEU A 199 -9.98 3.97 10.15
N ARG A 200 -10.75 3.12 10.84
CA ARG A 200 -11.61 3.55 11.96
C ARG A 200 -10.83 4.20 13.11
N LYS A 201 -9.63 3.70 13.40
CA LYS A 201 -8.76 4.27 14.44
C LYS A 201 -8.34 5.70 14.08
N LYS A 202 -8.05 5.97 12.81
CA LYS A 202 -7.65 7.31 12.34
C LYS A 202 -8.85 8.24 12.11
N MET A 203 -10.01 7.67 11.77
CA MET A 203 -11.24 8.40 11.45
C MET A 203 -12.42 7.91 12.30
N PRO A 204 -12.43 8.20 13.61
CA PRO A 204 -13.42 7.62 14.53
C PRO A 204 -14.87 8.10 14.31
N LEU A 205 -15.10 9.20 13.61
CA LEU A 205 -16.44 9.69 13.23
C LEU A 205 -16.92 9.11 11.90
N LEU A 206 -16.12 8.29 11.22
CA LEU A 206 -16.52 7.63 9.99
C LEU A 206 -17.51 6.51 10.33
N SER A 207 -18.77 6.64 9.88
CA SER A 207 -19.84 5.64 10.12
C SER A 207 -19.68 4.39 9.25
N LEU A 208 -18.49 3.80 9.28
CA LEU A 208 -18.17 2.57 8.56
C LEU A 208 -18.57 1.36 9.42
N ASN A 209 -19.69 0.70 9.07
CA ASN A 209 -20.32 -0.33 9.88
C ASN A 209 -20.08 -1.73 9.31
N ALA A 210 -19.92 -2.73 10.20
CA ALA A 210 -19.86 -4.13 9.79
C ALA A 210 -21.26 -4.65 9.45
N ILE A 211 -21.37 -5.42 8.37
CA ILE A 211 -22.53 -6.23 8.01
C ILE A 211 -22.18 -7.68 8.37
N TYR A 212 -22.85 -8.21 9.39
CA TYR A 212 -22.53 -9.53 9.93
C TYR A 212 -22.52 -10.62 8.85
N GLY A 213 -21.46 -11.42 8.81
CA GLY A 213 -21.28 -12.50 7.85
C GLY A 213 -21.05 -12.06 6.39
N TYR A 214 -20.97 -10.74 6.10
CA TYR A 214 -20.84 -10.23 4.74
C TYR A 214 -19.62 -9.35 4.54
N GLY A 215 -19.58 -8.20 5.20
CA GLY A 215 -18.52 -7.22 5.00
C GLY A 215 -18.81 -5.89 5.67
N TYR A 216 -18.75 -4.78 4.92
CA TYR A 216 -18.82 -3.43 5.48
C TYR A 216 -19.67 -2.48 4.64
N ARG A 217 -20.17 -1.41 5.28
CA ARG A 217 -20.95 -0.34 4.67
C ARG A 217 -20.67 0.98 5.37
N LEU A 218 -20.49 2.05 4.62
CA LEU A 218 -20.52 3.43 5.09
C LEU A 218 -21.98 3.92 5.08
N SER A 219 -22.45 4.47 6.21
CA SER A 219 -23.82 4.94 6.38
C SER A 219 -23.88 6.42 6.65
#